data_d8b1b9e8bf8fd639ee2d2db4fc52aef5
#
_entry.id   d8b1b9e8bf8fd639ee2d2db4fc52aef5
#
_cell.length_a   1.000
_cell.length_b   1.000
_cell.length_c   1.000
_cell.angle_alpha   90.00
_cell.angle_beta   90.00
_cell.angle_gamma   90.00
#
_symmetry.space_group_name_H-M   'P 1'
#
loop_
_entity.id
_entity.type
_entity.pdbx_description
1 polymer ?
#
loop_
_entity_poly.entity_id
_entity_poly.type
_entity_poly.pdbx_seq_one_letter_code
_entity_poly.pdbx_strand_id
1 'polypeptide(L)'
;RFIDTYTDAHPVFRKSTQRLHSKYHHYAGVIVDLFYDHFLAKNWSTYSDENLEEYTETFYQSLRDHYDILSERTKGMMPYLIEHNWLLSYQTVEGIGRILTQMDNRTKNASNMRFSSNELVEFYPEFEEEFTIFFKDLQEQVSLKMQHL
;
A
#
# COMPACT_ATOMS: atom_id res chain seq x y z
N ARG A 1 8.77 7.28 -9.05
CA ARG A 1 8.93 8.68 -8.64
C ARG A 1 7.72 9.53 -8.99
N PHE A 2 7.23 9.45 -10.22
CA PHE A 2 6.02 10.17 -10.62
C PHE A 2 4.82 9.78 -9.76
N ILE A 3 4.62 8.49 -9.54
CA ILE A 3 3.50 7.97 -8.75
C ILE A 3 3.60 8.44 -7.30
N ASP A 4 4.80 8.40 -6.71
CA ASP A 4 4.99 8.84 -5.33
C ASP A 4 4.71 10.33 -5.18
N THR A 5 5.22 11.14 -6.10
CA THR A 5 5.01 12.60 -6.07
C THR A 5 3.53 12.93 -6.24
N TYR A 6 2.86 12.27 -7.18
CA TYR A 6 1.44 12.45 -7.43
C TYR A 6 0.61 12.09 -6.21
N THR A 7 0.92 10.93 -5.61
CA THR A 7 0.20 10.43 -4.43
C THR A 7 0.31 11.41 -3.28
N ASP A 8 1.52 11.85 -2.96
CA ASP A 8 1.75 12.76 -1.83
C ASP A 8 1.05 14.10 -2.01
N ALA A 9 0.85 14.54 -3.24
CA ALA A 9 0.21 15.82 -3.55
C ALA A 9 -1.31 15.73 -3.68
N HIS A 10 -1.88 14.53 -3.82
CA HIS A 10 -3.30 14.37 -4.12
C HIS A 10 -4.16 14.76 -2.91
N PRO A 11 -5.18 15.63 -3.10
CA PRO A 11 -6.00 16.12 -1.98
C PRO A 11 -6.72 15.02 -1.22
N VAL A 12 -7.19 13.98 -1.91
CA VAL A 12 -7.91 12.88 -1.28
C VAL A 12 -6.98 12.01 -0.44
N PHE A 13 -5.76 11.75 -0.93
CA PHE A 13 -4.75 11.05 -0.14
C PHE A 13 -4.40 11.85 1.12
N ARG A 14 -4.25 13.15 0.99
CA ARG A 14 -4.00 14.02 2.14
C ARG A 14 -5.14 14.00 3.14
N LYS A 15 -6.39 13.92 2.67
CA LYS A 15 -7.55 13.80 3.54
C LYS A 15 -7.47 12.52 4.38
N SER A 16 -7.10 11.41 3.75
CA SER A 16 -6.90 10.14 4.46
C SER A 16 -5.79 10.24 5.51
N THR A 17 -4.64 10.85 5.15
CA THR A 17 -3.52 10.99 6.09
C THR A 17 -3.86 11.92 7.25
N GLN A 18 -4.61 12.99 6.99
CA GLN A 18 -5.02 13.92 8.05
C GLN A 18 -5.88 13.25 9.11
N ARG A 19 -6.70 12.26 8.71
CA ARG A 19 -7.53 11.51 9.65
C ARG A 19 -6.69 10.76 10.68
N LEU A 20 -5.46 10.37 10.32
CA LEU A 20 -4.57 9.61 11.18
C LEU A 20 -3.47 10.44 11.83
N HIS A 21 -3.24 11.66 11.36
CA HIS A 21 -2.07 12.44 11.73
C HIS A 21 -1.98 12.73 13.24
N SER A 22 -3.11 12.96 13.90
CA SER A 22 -3.11 13.29 15.32
C SER A 22 -2.57 12.17 16.20
N LYS A 23 -2.74 10.91 15.78
CA LYS A 23 -2.27 9.74 16.52
C LYS A 23 -0.93 9.19 16.04
N TYR A 24 -0.68 9.27 14.71
CA TYR A 24 0.45 8.57 14.10
C TYR A 24 1.47 9.51 13.49
N HIS A 25 1.19 10.82 13.46
CA HIS A 25 2.12 11.85 13.01
C HIS A 25 2.69 11.55 11.62
N HIS A 26 4.00 11.57 11.45
CA HIS A 26 4.63 11.35 10.15
C HIS A 26 4.49 9.93 9.61
N TYR A 27 4.05 8.98 10.44
CA TYR A 27 3.78 7.62 9.97
C TYR A 27 2.42 7.49 9.26
N ALA A 28 1.57 8.52 9.32
CA ALA A 28 0.24 8.47 8.72
C ALA A 28 0.28 8.15 7.22
N GLY A 29 1.26 8.69 6.49
CA GLY A 29 1.40 8.44 5.06
C GLY A 29 1.65 6.97 4.74
N VAL A 30 2.57 6.34 5.47
CA VAL A 30 2.87 4.91 5.30
C VAL A 30 1.65 4.05 5.61
N ILE A 31 0.93 4.41 6.68
CA ILE A 31 -0.27 3.67 7.08
C ILE A 31 -1.34 3.76 5.99
N VAL A 32 -1.59 4.95 5.45
CA VAL A 32 -2.60 5.12 4.38
C VAL A 32 -2.18 4.39 3.12
N ASP A 33 -0.89 4.37 2.77
CA ASP A 33 -0.39 3.57 1.65
C ASP A 33 -0.80 2.10 1.80
N LEU A 34 -0.65 1.54 3.00
CA LEU A 34 -1.05 0.15 3.27
C LEU A 34 -2.55 -0.04 3.22
N PHE A 35 -3.32 0.94 3.71
CA PHE A 35 -4.78 0.88 3.62
C PHE A 35 -5.23 0.87 2.15
N TYR A 36 -4.61 1.71 1.32
CA TYR A 36 -4.93 1.76 -0.11
C TYR A 36 -4.51 0.46 -0.81
N ASP A 37 -3.39 -0.13 -0.42
CA ASP A 37 -2.99 -1.45 -0.93
C ASP A 37 -4.03 -2.51 -0.58
N HIS A 38 -4.62 -2.43 0.62
CA HIS A 38 -5.69 -3.33 1.01
C HIS A 38 -6.89 -3.23 0.06
N PHE A 39 -7.34 -2.00 -0.23
CA PHE A 39 -8.50 -1.82 -1.09
C PHE A 39 -8.21 -2.26 -2.53
N LEU A 40 -7.00 -2.03 -3.01
CA LEU A 40 -6.61 -2.51 -4.33
C LEU A 40 -6.62 -4.04 -4.39
N ALA A 41 -6.05 -4.70 -3.39
CA ALA A 41 -6.00 -6.17 -3.35
C ALA A 41 -7.40 -6.77 -3.16
N LYS A 42 -8.19 -6.21 -2.27
CA LYS A 42 -9.56 -6.67 -2.01
C LYS A 42 -10.42 -6.55 -3.26
N ASN A 43 -10.28 -5.47 -4.01
CA ASN A 43 -11.08 -5.20 -5.20
C ASN A 43 -10.32 -5.50 -6.49
N TRP A 44 -9.33 -6.37 -6.43
CA TRP A 44 -8.41 -6.65 -7.54
C TRP A 44 -9.13 -6.97 -8.84
N SER A 45 -10.19 -7.78 -8.78
CA SER A 45 -10.93 -8.18 -9.98
C SER A 45 -11.61 -7.01 -10.70
N THR A 46 -11.83 -5.88 -10.01
CA THR A 46 -12.36 -4.67 -10.61
C THR A 46 -11.34 -4.01 -11.54
N TYR A 47 -10.04 -4.17 -11.22
CA TYR A 47 -8.96 -3.45 -11.90
C TYR A 47 -8.13 -4.30 -12.83
N SER A 48 -8.19 -5.63 -12.71
CA SER A 48 -7.38 -6.54 -13.50
C SER A 48 -8.14 -7.82 -13.81
N ASP A 49 -7.90 -8.37 -14.99
CA ASP A 49 -8.43 -9.68 -15.39
C ASP A 49 -7.52 -10.82 -14.91
N GLU A 50 -6.32 -10.50 -14.45
CA GLU A 50 -5.36 -11.48 -13.97
C GLU A 50 -5.69 -11.88 -12.53
N ASN A 51 -5.51 -13.17 -12.20
CA ASN A 51 -5.70 -13.68 -10.84
C ASN A 51 -4.64 -13.08 -9.91
N LEU A 52 -5.04 -12.62 -8.72
CA LEU A 52 -4.13 -11.97 -7.79
C LEU A 52 -3.01 -12.92 -7.34
N GLU A 53 -3.30 -14.19 -7.09
CA GLU A 53 -2.27 -15.16 -6.68
C GLU A 53 -1.24 -15.35 -7.78
N GLU A 54 -1.68 -15.48 -9.03
CA GLU A 54 -0.78 -15.61 -10.18
C GLU A 54 0.05 -14.36 -10.37
N TYR A 55 -0.57 -13.18 -10.26
CA TYR A 55 0.15 -11.91 -10.33
C TYR A 55 1.22 -11.83 -9.24
N THR A 56 0.87 -12.21 -8.02
CA THR A 56 1.77 -12.18 -6.87
C THR A 56 3.00 -13.07 -7.11
N GLU A 57 2.78 -14.28 -7.60
CA GLU A 57 3.88 -15.20 -7.89
C GLU A 57 4.80 -14.66 -8.99
N THR A 58 4.21 -14.11 -10.05
CA THR A 58 4.96 -13.50 -11.13
C THR A 58 5.78 -12.31 -10.63
N PHE A 59 5.18 -11.49 -9.77
CA PHE A 59 5.86 -10.32 -9.19
C PHE A 59 7.05 -10.75 -8.34
N TYR A 60 6.87 -11.73 -7.47
CA TYR A 60 7.97 -12.23 -6.63
C TYR A 60 9.09 -12.81 -7.47
N GLN A 61 8.75 -13.55 -8.52
CA GLN A 61 9.75 -14.10 -9.42
C GLN A 61 10.52 -12.98 -10.14
N SER A 62 9.82 -11.94 -10.55
CA SER A 62 10.45 -10.77 -11.17
C SER A 62 11.45 -10.10 -10.22
N LEU A 63 11.09 -9.97 -8.93
CA LEU A 63 12.02 -9.44 -7.94
C LEU A 63 13.28 -10.30 -7.81
N ARG A 64 13.13 -11.62 -7.80
CA ARG A 64 14.26 -12.54 -7.73
C ARG A 64 15.16 -12.44 -8.97
N ASP A 65 14.54 -12.37 -10.15
CA ASP A 65 15.26 -12.32 -11.43
C ASP A 65 16.04 -11.02 -11.60
N HIS A 66 15.57 -9.93 -10.99
CA HIS A 66 16.17 -8.61 -11.11
C HIS A 66 16.82 -8.15 -9.81
N TYR A 67 17.16 -9.09 -8.92
CA TYR A 67 17.68 -8.78 -7.58
C TYR A 67 18.85 -7.79 -7.62
N ASP A 68 19.78 -7.98 -8.57
CA ASP A 68 21.01 -7.19 -8.62
C ASP A 68 20.77 -5.70 -8.89
N ILE A 69 19.64 -5.35 -9.54
CA ILE A 69 19.34 -3.96 -9.87
C ILE A 69 18.39 -3.30 -8.87
N LEU A 70 17.94 -4.04 -7.86
CA LEU A 70 17.04 -3.49 -6.83
C LEU A 70 17.82 -2.58 -5.88
N SER A 71 17.12 -1.60 -5.31
CA SER A 71 17.70 -0.77 -4.27
C SER A 71 18.02 -1.60 -3.02
N GLU A 72 18.98 -1.15 -2.23
CA GLU A 72 19.33 -1.83 -0.97
C GLU A 72 18.12 -1.94 -0.05
N ARG A 73 17.26 -0.92 -0.03
CA ARG A 73 16.03 -0.93 0.76
C ARG A 73 15.11 -2.07 0.32
N THR A 74 14.90 -2.21 -1.00
CA THR A 74 14.05 -3.26 -1.55
C THR A 74 14.65 -4.64 -1.27
N LYS A 75 15.97 -4.80 -1.44
CA LYS A 75 16.66 -6.06 -1.12
C LYS A 75 16.45 -6.46 0.33
N GLY A 76 16.52 -5.48 1.25
CA GLY A 76 16.30 -5.75 2.68
C GLY A 76 14.88 -6.14 3.02
N MET A 77 13.89 -5.68 2.25
CA MET A 77 12.48 -6.01 2.46
C MET A 77 12.08 -7.36 1.86
N MET A 78 12.80 -7.82 0.83
CA MET A 78 12.40 -9.02 0.08
C MET A 78 12.16 -10.27 0.94
N PRO A 79 13.04 -10.62 1.89
CA PRO A 79 12.80 -11.81 2.69
C PRO A 79 11.47 -11.77 3.42
N TYR A 80 11.11 -10.61 3.98
CA TYR A 80 9.85 -10.46 4.72
C TYR A 80 8.65 -10.45 3.77
N LEU A 81 8.79 -9.74 2.64
CA LEU A 81 7.73 -9.63 1.65
C LEU A 81 7.32 -11.00 1.12
N ILE A 82 8.31 -11.85 0.79
CA ILE A 82 8.08 -13.17 0.21
C ILE A 82 7.69 -14.18 1.27
N GLU A 83 8.44 -14.23 2.38
CA GLU A 83 8.20 -15.20 3.46
C GLU A 83 6.81 -15.04 4.05
N HIS A 84 6.39 -13.81 4.30
CA HIS A 84 5.09 -13.52 4.91
C HIS A 84 4.00 -13.28 3.88
N ASN A 85 4.34 -13.35 2.58
CA ASN A 85 3.40 -13.16 1.47
C ASN A 85 2.57 -11.89 1.62
N TRP A 86 3.25 -10.76 1.76
CA TRP A 86 2.60 -9.48 2.04
C TRP A 86 1.54 -9.10 1.01
N LEU A 87 1.79 -9.37 -0.29
CA LEU A 87 0.84 -8.96 -1.33
C LEU A 87 -0.52 -9.65 -1.17
N LEU A 88 -0.53 -10.94 -0.82
CA LEU A 88 -1.79 -11.62 -0.52
C LEU A 88 -2.36 -11.20 0.82
N SER A 89 -1.50 -10.87 1.78
CA SER A 89 -1.94 -10.37 3.09
C SER A 89 -2.70 -9.05 2.98
N TYR A 90 -2.47 -8.27 1.94
CA TYR A 90 -3.19 -7.02 1.73
C TYR A 90 -4.70 -7.22 1.54
N GLN A 91 -5.15 -8.42 1.16
CA GLN A 91 -6.57 -8.68 0.87
C GLN A 91 -7.47 -8.54 2.10
N THR A 92 -6.94 -8.70 3.30
CA THR A 92 -7.75 -8.71 4.53
C THR A 92 -7.27 -7.67 5.52
N VAL A 93 -8.19 -7.21 6.37
CA VAL A 93 -7.85 -6.30 7.47
C VAL A 93 -6.87 -6.96 8.43
N GLU A 94 -7.06 -8.25 8.71
CA GLU A 94 -6.15 -9.02 9.56
C GLU A 94 -4.74 -9.07 8.98
N GLY A 95 -4.63 -9.25 7.66
CA GLY A 95 -3.35 -9.24 6.97
C GLY A 95 -2.65 -7.89 7.08
N ILE A 96 -3.38 -6.81 6.88
CA ILE A 96 -2.86 -5.45 7.06
C ILE A 96 -2.40 -5.25 8.52
N GLY A 97 -3.18 -5.73 9.48
CA GLY A 97 -2.82 -5.64 10.91
C GLY A 97 -1.50 -6.33 11.22
N ARG A 98 -1.27 -7.50 10.62
CA ARG A 98 0.01 -8.21 10.80
C ARG A 98 1.18 -7.43 10.22
N ILE A 99 1.02 -6.84 9.04
CA ILE A 99 2.06 -6.04 8.41
C ILE A 99 2.37 -4.80 9.25
N LEU A 100 1.32 -4.11 9.71
CA LEU A 100 1.48 -2.93 10.56
C LEU A 100 2.20 -3.26 11.86
N THR A 101 1.91 -4.43 12.44
CA THR A 101 2.59 -4.90 13.65
C THR A 101 4.07 -5.14 13.39
N GLN A 102 4.41 -5.77 12.27
CA GLN A 102 5.80 -6.01 11.89
C GLN A 102 6.55 -4.69 11.66
N MET A 103 5.91 -3.71 11.02
CA MET A 103 6.51 -2.41 10.78
C MET A 103 6.69 -1.64 12.09
N ASP A 104 5.72 -1.72 13.00
CA ASP A 104 5.81 -1.10 14.31
C ASP A 104 7.00 -1.67 15.10
N ASN A 105 7.19 -2.99 15.06
CA ASN A 105 8.33 -3.63 15.71
C ASN A 105 9.66 -3.10 15.18
N ARG A 106 9.74 -2.79 13.88
CA ARG A 106 10.95 -2.22 13.27
C ARG A 106 11.27 -0.82 13.79
N THR A 107 10.26 -0.07 14.22
CA THR A 107 10.47 1.25 14.83
C THR A 107 10.63 1.15 16.34
N LYS A 108 10.82 -0.05 16.88
CA LYS A 108 10.88 -0.32 18.32
C LYS A 108 9.61 0.17 19.02
N ASN A 109 8.49 0.00 18.34
CA ASN A 109 7.15 0.38 18.81
C ASN A 109 6.94 1.89 18.98
N ALA A 110 7.82 2.70 18.41
CA ALA A 110 7.69 4.16 18.48
C ALA A 110 6.56 4.69 17.60
N SER A 111 6.22 3.98 16.52
CA SER A 111 5.23 4.44 15.56
C SER A 111 3.79 4.17 16.00
N ASN A 112 3.56 3.17 16.83
CA ASN A 112 2.24 2.68 17.23
C ASN A 112 1.38 2.21 16.04
N MET A 113 1.99 1.93 14.90
CA MET A 113 1.28 1.53 13.70
C MET A 113 0.42 0.28 13.90
N ARG A 114 0.81 -0.60 14.86
CA ARG A 114 0.03 -1.82 15.15
C ARG A 114 -1.43 -1.53 15.52
N PHE A 115 -1.69 -0.34 16.06
CA PHE A 115 -3.03 0.03 16.50
C PHE A 115 -3.87 0.65 15.38
N SER A 116 -3.25 1.01 14.25
CA SER A 116 -3.95 1.75 13.19
C SER A 116 -4.99 0.92 12.46
N SER A 117 -4.93 -0.41 12.55
CA SER A 117 -6.00 -1.25 12.00
C SER A 117 -7.36 -0.95 12.64
N ASN A 118 -7.37 -0.42 13.86
CA ASN A 118 -8.61 0.01 14.51
C ASN A 118 -9.26 1.18 13.75
N GLU A 119 -8.46 2.14 13.30
CA GLU A 119 -8.96 3.26 12.50
C GLU A 119 -9.40 2.79 11.11
N LEU A 120 -8.72 1.80 10.55
CA LEU A 120 -9.16 1.22 9.28
C LEU A 120 -10.57 0.66 9.38
N VAL A 121 -10.86 -0.08 10.46
CA VAL A 121 -12.19 -0.65 10.70
C VAL A 121 -13.21 0.46 10.98
N GLU A 122 -12.84 1.42 11.83
CA GLU A 122 -13.74 2.52 12.24
C GLU A 122 -14.16 3.38 11.06
N PHE A 123 -13.22 3.72 10.18
CA PHE A 123 -13.46 4.61 9.03
C PHE A 123 -13.40 3.86 7.70
N TYR A 124 -13.74 2.58 7.70
CA TYR A 124 -13.57 1.72 6.54
C TYR A 124 -14.26 2.27 5.28
N PRO A 125 -15.56 2.68 5.34
CA PRO A 125 -16.20 3.23 4.13
C PRO A 125 -15.55 4.52 3.65
N GLU A 126 -15.11 5.37 4.56
CA GLU A 126 -14.47 6.64 4.21
C GLU A 126 -13.15 6.40 3.50
N PHE A 127 -12.32 5.51 4.02
CA PHE A 127 -11.04 5.18 3.37
C PHE A 127 -11.25 4.50 2.01
N GLU A 128 -12.24 3.62 1.91
CA GLU A 128 -12.50 2.93 0.63
C GLU A 128 -12.97 3.91 -0.44
N GLU A 129 -13.86 4.84 -0.10
CA GLU A 129 -14.31 5.89 -1.02
C GLU A 129 -13.13 6.76 -1.46
N GLU A 130 -12.32 7.19 -0.52
CA GLU A 130 -11.13 8.00 -0.80
C GLU A 130 -10.16 7.27 -1.72
N PHE A 131 -9.91 5.99 -1.45
CA PHE A 131 -9.09 5.18 -2.33
C PHE A 131 -9.67 5.10 -3.74
N THR A 132 -10.96 4.87 -3.86
CA THR A 132 -11.61 4.70 -5.17
C THR A 132 -11.46 5.97 -6.01
N ILE A 133 -11.68 7.14 -5.41
CA ILE A 133 -11.50 8.43 -6.09
C ILE A 133 -10.03 8.64 -6.49
N PHE A 134 -9.13 8.43 -5.54
CA PHE A 134 -7.69 8.59 -5.77
C PHE A 134 -7.20 7.68 -6.89
N PHE A 135 -7.57 6.41 -6.83
CA PHE A 135 -7.04 5.41 -7.77
C PHE A 135 -7.54 5.66 -9.20
N LYS A 136 -8.79 6.09 -9.33
CA LYS A 136 -9.33 6.47 -10.63
C LYS A 136 -8.52 7.62 -11.23
N ASP A 137 -8.27 8.65 -10.43
CA ASP A 137 -7.48 9.80 -10.87
C ASP A 137 -6.05 9.39 -11.23
N LEU A 138 -5.44 8.52 -10.43
CA LEU A 138 -4.09 8.01 -10.69
C LEU A 138 -4.03 7.25 -12.01
N GLN A 139 -5.00 6.36 -12.26
CA GLN A 139 -5.05 5.61 -13.50
C GLN A 139 -5.15 6.52 -14.72
N GLU A 140 -5.98 7.57 -14.63
CA GLU A 140 -6.12 8.55 -15.70
C GLU A 140 -4.81 9.29 -15.95
N GLN A 141 -4.11 9.71 -14.89
CA GLN A 141 -2.86 10.45 -15.01
C GLN A 141 -1.73 9.57 -15.56
N VAL A 142 -1.64 8.33 -15.12
CA VAL A 142 -0.63 7.39 -15.65
C VAL A 142 -0.88 7.15 -17.13
N SER A 143 -2.14 6.96 -17.53
CA SER A 143 -2.51 6.75 -18.93
C SER A 143 -2.10 7.95 -19.79
N LEU A 144 -2.40 9.17 -19.33
CA LEU A 144 -2.02 10.39 -20.05
C LEU A 144 -0.50 10.51 -20.16
N LYS A 145 0.23 10.22 -19.11
CA LYS A 145 1.69 10.30 -19.12
C LYS A 145 2.30 9.30 -20.09
N MET A 146 1.76 8.09 -20.16
CA MET A 146 2.23 7.07 -21.07
C MET A 146 1.97 7.43 -22.54
N GLN A 147 0.90 8.18 -22.82
CA GLN A 147 0.59 8.65 -24.18
C GLN A 147 1.62 9.67 -24.69
N HIS A 148 2.35 10.31 -23.80
CA HIS A 148 3.35 11.32 -24.14
C HIS A 148 4.78 10.81 -24.14
N LEU A 149 4.95 9.49 -23.95
CA LEU A 149 6.25 8.84 -24.10
C LEU A 149 6.50 8.49 -25.54
#